data_3be5ce56e015613b0521fab5f3fdcd4c
#
_entry.id   3be5ce56e015613b0521fab5f3fdcd4c
#
_cell.length_a   1.000
_cell.length_b   1.000
_cell.length_c   1.000
_cell.angle_alpha   90.00
_cell.angle_beta   90.00
_cell.angle_gamma   90.00
#
_symmetry.space_group_name_H-M   'P 1'
#
loop_
_entity.id
_entity.type
_entity.pdbx_description
1 polymer ?
#
loop_
_entity_poly.entity_id
_entity_poly.type
_entity_poly.pdbx_seq_one_letter_code
_entity_poly.pdbx_strand_id
1 'polypeptide(L)'
;MQQNNLFHTQLEIVSPAVKMEMDWSREIVDKIDAILKRDGISQRELAKRIGCNETQITRWIRGFPNFTLNSLAKLSEALGEKLIIIQ
;
A
#
# COMPACT_ATOMS: atom_id res chain seq x y z
N MET A 1 29.03 -6.02 -20.39
CA MET A 1 28.39 -5.94 -20.16
C MET A 1 27.83 -6.09 -19.98
N GLN A 2 27.93 -6.15 -19.62
CA GLN A 2 27.22 -6.21 -19.33
C GLN A 2 26.89 -6.74 -18.76
N GLN A 3 27.38 -7.29 -18.35
CA GLN A 3 26.99 -7.73 -17.75
C GLN A 3 26.94 -7.90 -16.80
N ASN A 4 27.71 -8.12 -16.34
CA ASN A 4 27.51 -7.98 -15.39
C ASN A 4 26.89 -7.82 -15.13
N ASN A 5 26.91 -8.09 -15.32
CA ASN A 5 26.11 -7.60 -15.45
C ASN A 5 24.79 -7.96 -15.10
N LEU A 6 24.54 -9.01 -14.99
CA LEU A 6 23.32 -9.51 -14.44
C LEU A 6 23.10 -8.96 -13.05
N PHE A 7 24.11 -8.97 -12.27
CA PHE A 7 24.09 -8.42 -10.94
C PHE A 7 23.79 -6.93 -10.97
N HIS A 8 24.40 -6.27 -11.93
CA HIS A 8 24.11 -4.86 -12.11
C HIS A 8 22.64 -4.63 -12.45
N THR A 9 22.09 -5.53 -13.24
CA THR A 9 20.70 -5.44 -13.59
C THR A 9 19.82 -5.48 -12.35
N GLN A 10 20.16 -6.35 -11.40
CA GLN A 10 19.37 -6.45 -10.19
C GLN A 10 19.45 -5.21 -9.33
N LEU A 11 20.61 -4.60 -9.27
CA LEU A 11 20.74 -3.35 -8.58
C LEU A 11 19.95 -2.25 -9.27
N GLU A 12 19.87 -2.34 -10.58
CA GLU A 12 19.16 -1.36 -11.37
C GLU A 12 17.66 -1.53 -11.31
N ILE A 13 17.15 -2.69 -10.89
CA ILE A 13 15.72 -2.81 -10.74
C ILE A 13 15.19 -1.91 -9.65
N VAL A 14 16.05 -1.44 -8.77
CA VAL A 14 15.63 -0.42 -7.83
C VAL A 14 15.80 0.92 -8.54
N SER A 15 14.99 1.11 -9.58
CA SER A 15 14.96 2.35 -10.31
C SER A 15 14.30 3.43 -9.44
N PRO A 16 14.47 4.70 -9.78
CA PRO A 16 13.77 5.76 -9.05
C PRO A 16 12.26 5.54 -9.00
N ALA A 17 11.67 5.03 -10.08
CA ALA A 17 10.24 4.80 -10.10
C ALA A 17 9.84 3.69 -9.13
N VAL A 18 10.62 2.62 -9.09
CA VAL A 18 10.34 1.53 -8.17
C VAL A 18 10.48 1.99 -6.73
N LYS A 19 11.51 2.79 -6.47
CA LYS A 19 11.70 3.32 -5.13
C LYS A 19 10.54 4.21 -4.71
N MET A 20 10.07 5.06 -5.60
CA MET A 20 8.92 5.91 -5.32
C MET A 20 7.68 5.08 -5.01
N GLU A 21 7.46 4.03 -5.79
CA GLU A 21 6.32 3.14 -5.56
C GLU A 21 6.39 2.52 -4.18
N MET A 22 7.57 2.06 -3.78
CA MET A 22 7.75 1.46 -2.47
C MET A 22 7.54 2.49 -1.36
N ASP A 23 8.08 3.67 -1.53
CA ASP A 23 7.93 4.74 -0.55
C ASP A 23 6.47 5.15 -0.41
N TRP A 24 5.76 5.31 -1.53
CA TRP A 24 4.36 5.69 -1.51
C TRP A 24 3.50 4.59 -0.86
N SER A 25 3.79 3.33 -1.21
CA SER A 25 3.05 2.22 -0.60
C SER A 25 3.24 2.20 0.90
N ARG A 26 4.46 2.46 1.37
CA ARG A 26 4.73 2.52 2.79
C ARG A 26 3.95 3.65 3.46
N GLU A 27 3.94 4.82 2.84
CA GLU A 27 3.21 5.95 3.40
C GLU A 27 1.72 5.66 3.47
N ILE A 28 1.17 5.00 2.46
CA ILE A 28 -0.24 4.63 2.46
C ILE A 28 -0.54 3.64 3.58
N VAL A 29 0.30 2.61 3.71
CA VAL A 29 0.12 1.60 4.75
C VAL A 29 0.21 2.24 6.14
N ASP A 30 1.19 3.12 6.34
CA ASP A 30 1.35 3.79 7.61
C ASP A 30 0.13 4.65 7.94
N LYS A 31 -0.43 5.31 6.94
CA LYS A 31 -1.63 6.13 7.14
C LYS A 31 -2.84 5.26 7.48
N ILE A 32 -3.01 4.15 6.77
CA ILE A 32 -4.09 3.21 7.08
C ILE A 32 -3.97 2.75 8.53
N ASP A 33 -2.78 2.32 8.91
CA ASP A 33 -2.55 1.80 10.25
C ASP A 33 -2.83 2.86 11.31
N ALA A 34 -2.39 4.09 11.06
CA ALA A 34 -2.63 5.20 11.98
C ALA A 34 -4.12 5.48 12.15
N ILE A 35 -4.88 5.45 11.05
CA ILE A 35 -6.32 5.69 11.12
C ILE A 35 -7.01 4.57 11.88
N LEU A 36 -6.62 3.32 11.61
CA LEU A 36 -7.22 2.19 12.32
C LEU A 36 -7.01 2.32 13.83
N LYS A 37 -5.82 2.70 14.22
CA LYS A 37 -5.51 2.86 15.66
C LYS A 37 -6.23 4.06 16.24
N ARG A 38 -6.24 5.17 15.52
CA ARG A 38 -6.88 6.39 16.00
C ARG A 38 -8.37 6.19 16.23
N ASP A 39 -9.02 5.50 15.28
CA ASP A 39 -10.48 5.36 15.31
C ASP A 39 -10.93 4.04 15.93
N GLY A 40 -10.01 3.21 16.38
CA GLY A 40 -10.36 1.93 17.01
C GLY A 40 -10.99 0.94 16.04
N ILE A 41 -10.58 0.96 14.77
CA ILE A 41 -11.11 0.08 13.74
C ILE A 41 -10.19 -1.11 13.60
N SER A 42 -10.75 -2.33 13.73
CA SER A 42 -9.95 -3.53 13.52
C SER A 42 -9.82 -3.80 12.03
N GLN A 43 -8.82 -4.62 11.68
CA GLN A 43 -8.68 -5.06 10.29
C GLN A 43 -9.92 -5.80 9.81
N ARG A 44 -10.54 -6.55 10.71
CA ARG A 44 -11.77 -7.28 10.41
C ARG A 44 -12.92 -6.33 10.08
N GLU A 45 -13.04 -5.27 10.85
CA GLU A 45 -14.07 -4.28 10.60
C GLU A 45 -13.82 -3.55 9.27
N LEU A 46 -12.56 -3.24 8.98
CA LEU A 46 -12.22 -2.62 7.71
C LEU A 46 -12.58 -3.53 6.54
N ALA A 47 -12.27 -4.82 6.68
CA ALA A 47 -12.62 -5.78 5.64
C ALA A 47 -14.14 -5.81 5.40
N LYS A 48 -14.91 -5.75 6.45
CA LYS A 48 -16.37 -5.71 6.33
C LYS A 48 -16.84 -4.47 5.59
N ARG A 49 -16.26 -3.32 5.92
CA ARG A 49 -16.66 -2.06 5.29
C ARG A 49 -16.38 -2.06 3.79
N ILE A 50 -15.27 -2.69 3.41
CA ILE A 50 -14.86 -2.75 2.00
C ILE A 50 -15.57 -3.87 1.25
N GLY A 51 -15.98 -4.91 1.98
CA GLY A 51 -16.60 -6.08 1.35
C GLY A 51 -15.58 -7.10 0.87
N CYS A 52 -14.46 -7.21 1.57
CA CYS A 52 -13.42 -8.19 1.26
C CYS A 52 -13.14 -9.01 2.51
N ASN A 53 -12.24 -9.99 2.40
CA ASN A 53 -11.86 -10.77 3.56
C ASN A 53 -10.69 -10.15 4.27
N GLU A 54 -10.48 -10.57 5.51
CA GLU A 54 -9.43 -10.02 6.35
C GLU A 54 -8.04 -10.32 5.80
N THR A 55 -7.89 -11.43 5.09
CA THR A 55 -6.63 -11.79 4.47
C THR A 55 -6.15 -10.72 3.50
N GLN A 56 -7.07 -10.13 2.75
CA GLN A 56 -6.74 -9.06 1.82
C GLN A 56 -6.21 -7.84 2.56
N ILE A 57 -6.83 -7.49 3.69
CA ILE A 57 -6.37 -6.37 4.50
C ILE A 57 -4.97 -6.66 5.04
N THR A 58 -4.72 -7.87 5.52
CA THR A 58 -3.41 -8.26 6.03
C THR A 58 -2.34 -8.16 4.94
N ARG A 59 -2.67 -8.55 3.72
CA ARG A 59 -1.74 -8.43 2.60
C ARG A 59 -1.36 -6.99 2.34
N TRP A 60 -2.34 -6.10 2.38
CA TRP A 60 -2.08 -4.68 2.15
C TRP A 60 -1.20 -4.08 3.23
N ILE A 61 -1.36 -4.53 4.47
CA ILE A 61 -0.62 -3.94 5.59
C ILE A 61 0.76 -4.54 5.74
N ARG A 62 0.90 -5.85 5.49
CA ARG A 62 2.15 -6.55 5.78
C ARG A 62 3.02 -6.87 4.58
N GLY A 63 2.42 -6.93 3.39
CA GLY A 63 3.16 -7.25 2.19
C GLY A 63 3.70 -6.02 1.51
N PHE A 64 4.09 -6.22 0.25
CA PHE A 64 4.35 -5.10 -0.63
C PHE A 64 3.08 -4.87 -1.42
N PRO A 65 2.21 -4.03 -0.95
CA PRO A 65 0.92 -3.89 -1.58
C PRO A 65 1.06 -3.22 -2.94
N ASN A 66 0.32 -3.75 -3.88
CA ASN A 66 0.21 -3.14 -5.19
C ASN A 66 -1.18 -2.50 -5.23
N PHE A 67 -1.27 -1.31 -4.66
CA PHE A 67 -2.55 -0.63 -4.61
C PHE A 67 -2.95 -0.13 -5.99
N THR A 68 -4.20 -0.36 -6.34
CA THR A 68 -4.80 0.28 -7.52
C THR A 68 -5.53 1.52 -7.03
N LEU A 69 -5.81 2.42 -7.95
CA LEU A 69 -6.64 3.57 -7.61
C LEU A 69 -7.99 3.15 -7.07
N ASN A 70 -8.54 2.07 -7.63
CA ASN A 70 -9.81 1.55 -7.15
C ASN A 70 -9.71 1.09 -5.70
N SER A 71 -8.64 0.37 -5.36
CA SER A 71 -8.43 -0.07 -3.99
C SER A 71 -8.28 1.12 -3.04
N LEU A 72 -7.52 2.13 -3.46
CA LEU A 72 -7.31 3.30 -2.64
C LEU A 72 -8.62 4.08 -2.43
N ALA A 73 -9.45 4.13 -3.46
CA ALA A 73 -10.74 4.80 -3.35
C ALA A 73 -11.65 4.06 -2.37
N LYS A 74 -11.69 2.74 -2.44
CA LYS A 74 -12.50 1.92 -1.53
C LYS A 74 -12.01 2.05 -0.09
N LEU A 75 -10.69 2.02 0.09
CA LEU A 75 -10.11 2.20 1.43
C LEU A 75 -10.43 3.59 1.98
N SER A 76 -10.30 4.61 1.14
CA SER A 76 -10.57 5.97 1.56
C SER A 76 -12.03 6.14 1.97
N GLU A 77 -12.94 5.56 1.19
CA GLU A 77 -14.36 5.61 1.51
C GLU A 77 -14.65 4.90 2.83
N ALA A 78 -14.08 3.71 3.01
CA ALA A 78 -14.31 2.92 4.21
C ALA A 78 -13.76 3.58 5.46
N LEU A 79 -12.67 4.32 5.33
CA LEU A 79 -12.03 4.99 6.45
C LEU A 79 -12.52 6.43 6.65
N GLY A 80 -13.25 6.97 5.67
CA GLY A 80 -13.77 8.32 5.74
C GLY A 80 -12.72 9.39 5.55
N GLU A 81 -11.61 9.05 4.92
CA GLU A 81 -10.49 9.98 4.80
C GLU A 81 -9.67 9.62 3.57
N LYS A 82 -9.22 10.63 2.84
CA LYS A 82 -8.39 10.40 1.66
C LYS A 82 -7.04 9.83 2.05
N LEU A 83 -6.65 8.76 1.37
CA LEU A 83 -5.35 8.15 1.61
C LEU A 83 -4.25 8.75 0.73
N ILE A 84 -4.63 9.36 -0.38
CA ILE A 84 -3.68 10.06 -1.23
C ILE A 84 -4.23 11.44 -1.55
N ILE A 85 -3.30 12.38 -1.71
CA ILE A 85 -3.64 13.74 -2.08
C ILE A 85 -2.76 14.10 -3.27
N ILE A 86 -3.40 14.50 -4.35
CA ILE A 86 -2.70 14.91 -5.56
C ILE A 86 -2.68 16.42 -5.59
N GLN A 87 -1.48 16.97 -5.68
CA GLN A 87 -1.29 18.41 -5.67
C GLN A 87 -0.92 18.93 -7.04
#